data_3f28a61878c39e9f6a052b6f746387e8
#
_entry.id   3f28a61878c39e9f6a052b6f746387e8
#
_cell.length_a   1.000
_cell.length_b   1.000
_cell.length_c   1.000
_cell.angle_alpha   90.00
_cell.angle_beta   90.00
_cell.angle_gamma   90.00
#
_symmetry.space_group_name_H-M   'P 1'
#
loop_
_entity.id
_entity.type
_entity.pdbx_description
1 polymer ?
#
loop_
_entity_poly.entity_id
_entity_poly.type
_entity_poly.pdbx_seq_one_letter_code
_entity_poly.pdbx_strand_id
1 'polypeptide(L)'
;MTGKPDISSFEDLEVFQRAYRVPLDLHRASLQLTKIEQRGLADQIRRASKSICGNIAEGFGKQRRSSAEFKRFLLMASGSADEMQVWLKYCSDLDYIDRNACEHWRDEYRQIARMLQGLYTSGARALLITDY
;
A
#
# COMPACT_ATOMS: atom_id res chain seq x y z
N MET A 1 -15.34 19.94 -17.72
CA MET A 1 -15.38 19.55 -17.16
C MET A 1 -14.89 19.24 -16.52
N THR A 2 -14.62 19.26 -16.26
CA THR A 2 -14.34 19.03 -15.67
C THR A 2 -14.39 18.29 -14.92
N GLY A 3 -14.11 18.06 -14.83
CA GLY A 3 -14.64 17.32 -13.78
C GLY A 3 -13.75 16.29 -13.24
N LYS A 4 -14.34 15.45 -12.47
CA LYS A 4 -13.64 14.35 -11.85
C LYS A 4 -13.34 13.26 -12.86
N PRO A 5 -12.17 12.63 -12.80
CA PRO A 5 -11.88 11.50 -13.67
C PRO A 5 -12.80 10.33 -13.37
N ASP A 6 -13.16 9.60 -14.39
CA ASP A 6 -13.94 8.37 -14.23
C ASP A 6 -13.08 7.29 -13.63
N ILE A 7 -13.65 6.52 -12.72
CA ILE A 7 -12.97 5.35 -12.14
C ILE A 7 -13.49 4.11 -12.84
N SER A 8 -12.72 3.62 -13.79
CA SER A 8 -13.09 2.43 -14.56
C SER A 8 -12.30 1.19 -14.12
N SER A 9 -11.15 1.38 -13.51
CA SER A 9 -10.34 0.26 -13.02
C SER A 9 -9.66 0.65 -11.70
N PHE A 10 -9.10 -0.33 -11.02
CA PHE A 10 -8.37 -0.09 -9.78
C PHE A 10 -7.18 0.84 -10.01
N GLU A 11 -6.65 0.89 -11.22
CA GLU A 11 -5.51 1.75 -11.53
C GLU A 11 -5.85 3.23 -11.49
N ASP A 12 -7.12 3.57 -11.53
CA ASP A 12 -7.56 4.95 -11.41
C ASP A 12 -7.62 5.44 -9.96
N LEU A 13 -7.53 4.53 -9.00
CA LEU A 13 -7.57 4.89 -7.59
C LEU A 13 -6.24 5.50 -7.17
N GLU A 14 -6.31 6.67 -6.52
CA GLU A 14 -5.10 7.33 -6.04
C GLU A 14 -4.31 6.45 -5.07
N VAL A 15 -5.02 5.74 -4.20
CA VAL A 15 -4.34 4.88 -3.22
C VAL A 15 -3.57 3.75 -3.92
N PHE A 16 -4.12 3.21 -5.00
CA PHE A 16 -3.40 2.20 -5.78
C PHE A 16 -2.13 2.79 -6.38
N GLN A 17 -2.25 3.98 -6.98
CA GLN A 17 -1.11 4.63 -7.63
C GLN A 17 0.02 4.90 -6.63
N ARG A 18 -0.32 5.35 -5.44
CA ARG A 18 0.69 5.55 -4.38
C ARG A 18 1.30 4.24 -3.93
N ALA A 19 0.46 3.25 -3.65
CA ALA A 19 0.92 1.95 -3.17
C ALA A 19 1.75 1.21 -4.22
N TYR A 20 1.58 1.54 -5.48
CA TYR A 20 2.35 0.95 -6.56
C TYR A 20 3.75 1.57 -6.67
N ARG A 21 3.84 2.90 -6.52
CA ARG A 21 5.11 3.62 -6.72
C ARG A 21 6.14 3.38 -5.63
N VAL A 22 5.70 3.38 -4.37
CA VAL A 22 6.63 3.24 -3.25
C VAL A 22 7.46 1.97 -3.33
N PRO A 23 6.87 0.79 -3.63
CA PRO A 23 7.65 -0.44 -3.73
C PRO A 23 8.72 -0.45 -4.82
N LEU A 24 8.61 0.41 -5.82
CA LEU A 24 9.62 0.44 -6.87
C LEU A 24 10.99 0.81 -6.30
N ASP A 25 11.03 1.85 -5.47
CA ASP A 25 12.28 2.26 -4.82
C ASP A 25 12.65 1.29 -3.70
N LEU A 26 11.67 0.83 -2.94
CA LEU A 26 11.91 -0.10 -1.84
C LEU A 26 12.45 -1.44 -2.33
N HIS A 27 11.96 -1.92 -3.46
CA HIS A 27 12.46 -3.16 -4.03
C HIS A 27 13.96 -3.04 -4.31
N ARG A 28 14.36 -1.93 -4.93
CA ARG A 28 15.77 -1.68 -5.24
C ARG A 28 16.60 -1.57 -3.96
N ALA A 29 16.10 -0.83 -2.98
CA ALA A 29 16.79 -0.70 -1.70
C ALA A 29 16.93 -2.05 -0.99
N SER A 30 15.90 -2.90 -1.06
CA SER A 30 15.94 -4.20 -0.42
C SER A 30 17.02 -5.13 -0.99
N LEU A 31 17.35 -4.93 -2.26
CA LEU A 31 18.40 -5.74 -2.89
C LEU A 31 19.79 -5.41 -2.32
N GLN A 32 19.93 -4.26 -1.68
CA GLN A 32 21.19 -3.83 -1.08
C GLN A 32 21.36 -4.29 0.37
N LEU A 33 20.31 -4.88 0.96
CA LEU A 33 20.43 -5.40 2.32
C LEU A 33 21.43 -6.55 2.35
N THR A 34 21.98 -6.84 3.55
CA THR A 34 22.98 -7.89 3.70
C THR A 34 22.45 -9.23 3.21
N LYS A 35 23.37 -10.11 2.84
CA LYS A 35 23.02 -11.41 2.29
C LYS A 35 22.11 -12.20 3.22
N ILE A 36 22.38 -12.11 4.53
CA ILE A 36 21.58 -12.84 5.53
C ILE A 36 20.14 -12.37 5.55
N GLU A 37 19.89 -11.09 5.22
CA GLU A 37 18.55 -10.53 5.25
C GLU A 37 17.78 -10.71 3.95
N GLN A 38 18.42 -11.20 2.89
CA GLN A 38 17.71 -11.37 1.62
C GLN A 38 16.53 -12.33 1.73
N ARG A 39 16.60 -13.33 2.60
CA ARG A 39 15.49 -14.25 2.86
C ARG A 39 14.70 -13.89 4.11
N GLY A 40 15.11 -12.85 4.82
CA GLY A 40 14.44 -12.36 6.00
C GLY A 40 13.75 -11.04 5.72
N LEU A 41 14.30 -9.97 6.29
CA LEU A 41 13.70 -8.64 6.22
C LEU A 41 13.47 -8.16 4.80
N ALA A 42 14.43 -8.37 3.89
CA ALA A 42 14.28 -7.94 2.51
C ALA A 42 13.11 -8.65 1.82
N ASP A 43 12.94 -9.94 2.07
CA ASP A 43 11.84 -10.72 1.51
C ASP A 43 10.49 -10.21 2.04
N GLN A 44 10.42 -9.94 3.34
CA GLN A 44 9.20 -9.39 3.96
C GLN A 44 8.81 -8.06 3.35
N ILE A 45 9.80 -7.18 3.14
CA ILE A 45 9.57 -5.88 2.51
C ILE A 45 8.99 -6.06 1.10
N ARG A 46 9.61 -6.93 0.31
CA ARG A 46 9.17 -7.14 -1.07
C ARG A 46 7.77 -7.74 -1.14
N ARG A 47 7.43 -8.62 -0.22
CA ARG A 47 6.11 -9.24 -0.18
C ARG A 47 5.04 -8.28 0.32
N ALA A 48 5.28 -7.68 1.49
CA ALA A 48 4.28 -6.81 2.11
C ALA A 48 4.00 -5.59 1.25
N SER A 49 5.03 -4.98 0.67
CA SER A 49 4.84 -3.78 -0.14
C SER A 49 3.97 -4.03 -1.36
N LYS A 50 4.11 -5.20 -1.99
CA LYS A 50 3.34 -5.52 -3.19
C LYS A 50 1.96 -6.05 -2.88
N SER A 51 1.77 -6.66 -1.70
CA SER A 51 0.47 -7.22 -1.34
C SER A 51 -0.58 -6.13 -1.17
N ILE A 52 -0.18 -4.90 -0.87
CA ILE A 52 -1.11 -3.79 -0.76
C ILE A 52 -1.83 -3.60 -2.10
N CYS A 53 -1.06 -3.49 -3.17
CA CYS A 53 -1.62 -3.32 -4.52
C CYS A 53 -2.48 -4.51 -4.94
N GLY A 54 -2.02 -5.72 -4.65
CA GLY A 54 -2.78 -6.93 -4.98
C GLY A 54 -4.13 -6.95 -4.31
N ASN A 55 -4.17 -6.59 -3.03
CA ASN A 55 -5.42 -6.58 -2.27
C ASN A 55 -6.35 -5.45 -2.72
N ILE A 56 -5.80 -4.27 -3.06
CA ILE A 56 -6.63 -3.19 -3.61
C ILE A 56 -7.29 -3.63 -4.91
N ALA A 57 -6.51 -4.22 -5.81
CA ALA A 57 -7.03 -4.66 -7.10
C ALA A 57 -8.12 -5.73 -6.94
N GLU A 58 -7.88 -6.72 -6.07
CA GLU A 58 -8.88 -7.75 -5.83
C GLU A 58 -10.13 -7.19 -5.19
N GLY A 59 -9.96 -6.30 -4.20
CA GLY A 59 -11.10 -5.67 -3.54
C GLY A 59 -11.94 -4.87 -4.52
N PHE A 60 -11.30 -4.10 -5.37
CA PHE A 60 -11.99 -3.31 -6.37
C PHE A 60 -12.84 -4.20 -7.29
N GLY A 61 -12.29 -5.33 -7.70
CA GLY A 61 -13.01 -6.27 -8.56
C GLY A 61 -14.21 -6.92 -7.87
N LYS A 62 -14.24 -6.95 -6.54
CA LYS A 62 -15.33 -7.56 -5.78
C LYS A 62 -16.41 -6.58 -5.36
N GLN A 63 -16.13 -5.28 -5.43
CA GLN A 63 -17.01 -4.29 -4.81
C GLN A 63 -18.45 -4.27 -5.34
N ARG A 64 -18.67 -4.65 -6.59
CA ARG A 64 -20.00 -4.70 -7.17
C ARG A 64 -20.83 -5.86 -6.67
N ARG A 65 -20.16 -6.94 -6.25
CA ARG A 65 -20.82 -8.15 -5.79
C ARG A 65 -21.05 -8.14 -4.30
N SER A 66 -20.10 -7.59 -3.56
CA SER A 66 -20.17 -7.67 -2.11
C SER A 66 -19.35 -6.55 -1.48
N SER A 67 -20.05 -5.67 -0.77
CA SER A 67 -19.38 -4.63 0.02
C SER A 67 -18.51 -5.24 1.12
N ALA A 68 -18.97 -6.35 1.70
CA ALA A 68 -18.22 -7.04 2.74
C ALA A 68 -16.88 -7.59 2.20
N GLU A 69 -16.89 -8.15 0.99
CA GLU A 69 -15.67 -8.65 0.36
C GLU A 69 -14.72 -7.50 0.03
N PHE A 70 -15.24 -6.41 -0.49
CA PHE A 70 -14.44 -5.23 -0.75
C PHE A 70 -13.72 -4.76 0.52
N LYS A 71 -14.47 -4.65 1.60
CA LYS A 71 -13.91 -4.22 2.89
C LYS A 71 -12.87 -5.19 3.43
N ARG A 72 -13.10 -6.49 3.23
CA ARG A 72 -12.15 -7.51 3.68
C ARG A 72 -10.79 -7.33 3.02
N PHE A 73 -10.78 -7.10 1.70
CA PHE A 73 -9.53 -6.87 0.99
C PHE A 73 -8.86 -5.56 1.39
N LEU A 74 -9.65 -4.52 1.68
CA LEU A 74 -9.10 -3.26 2.19
C LEU A 74 -8.42 -3.46 3.54
N LEU A 75 -8.99 -4.28 4.41
CA LEU A 75 -8.38 -4.59 5.70
C LEU A 75 -7.06 -5.34 5.52
N MET A 76 -7.00 -6.26 4.56
CA MET A 76 -5.77 -6.98 4.27
C MET A 76 -4.69 -6.03 3.75
N ALA A 77 -5.08 -5.10 2.88
CA ALA A 77 -4.15 -4.08 2.39
C ALA A 77 -3.65 -3.19 3.52
N SER A 78 -4.55 -2.79 4.42
CA SER A 78 -4.18 -1.97 5.59
C SER A 78 -3.20 -2.70 6.49
N GLY A 79 -3.41 -3.99 6.71
CA GLY A 79 -2.51 -4.80 7.50
C GLY A 79 -1.11 -4.82 6.91
N SER A 80 -1.01 -4.95 5.59
CA SER A 80 0.28 -4.92 4.91
C SER A 80 0.94 -3.55 5.00
N ALA A 81 0.16 -2.47 4.95
CA ALA A 81 0.70 -1.13 5.10
C ALA A 81 1.26 -0.93 6.52
N ASP A 82 0.59 -1.47 7.53
CA ASP A 82 1.09 -1.42 8.90
C ASP A 82 2.37 -2.24 9.04
N GLU A 83 2.43 -3.42 8.44
CA GLU A 83 3.63 -4.23 8.46
C GLU A 83 4.82 -3.48 7.85
N MET A 84 4.61 -2.76 6.76
CA MET A 84 5.69 -2.02 6.12
C MET A 84 6.30 -0.98 7.07
N GLN A 85 5.47 -0.35 7.90
CA GLN A 85 5.99 0.60 8.88
C GLN A 85 6.91 -0.08 9.88
N VAL A 86 6.60 -1.31 10.26
CA VAL A 86 7.44 -2.08 11.19
C VAL A 86 8.76 -2.49 10.52
N TRP A 87 8.66 -3.05 9.30
CA TRP A 87 9.88 -3.48 8.59
C TRP A 87 10.83 -2.31 8.34
N LEU A 88 10.29 -1.14 8.00
CA LEU A 88 11.11 0.05 7.77
C LEU A 88 11.74 0.58 9.06
N LYS A 89 11.04 0.42 10.18
CA LYS A 89 11.61 0.77 11.48
C LYS A 89 12.81 -0.13 11.78
N TYR A 90 12.72 -1.42 11.53
CA TYR A 90 13.85 -2.33 11.68
C TYR A 90 15.02 -1.93 10.77
N CYS A 91 14.73 -1.56 9.53
CA CYS A 91 15.78 -1.15 8.61
C CYS A 91 16.54 0.08 9.12
N SER A 92 15.83 1.02 9.72
CA SER A 92 16.44 2.21 10.30
C SER A 92 17.25 1.87 11.55
N ASP A 93 16.65 1.13 12.47
CA ASP A 93 17.26 0.83 13.76
C ASP A 93 18.47 -0.10 13.64
N LEU A 94 18.50 -0.95 12.62
CA LEU A 94 19.62 -1.84 12.35
C LEU A 94 20.64 -1.21 11.40
N ASP A 95 20.44 0.04 11.03
CA ASP A 95 21.34 0.80 10.15
C ASP A 95 21.51 0.16 8.76
N TYR A 96 20.48 -0.54 8.29
CA TYR A 96 20.48 -1.11 6.94
C TYR A 96 20.20 -0.08 5.87
N ILE A 97 19.36 0.89 6.19
CA ILE A 97 18.93 1.93 5.26
C ILE A 97 18.94 3.25 6.01
N ASP A 98 19.29 4.32 5.31
CA ASP A 98 19.33 5.66 5.87
C ASP A 98 18.02 6.00 6.60
N ARG A 99 18.16 6.59 7.79
CA ARG A 99 17.00 6.93 8.62
C ARG A 99 16.02 7.85 7.91
N ASN A 100 16.53 8.87 7.21
CA ASN A 100 15.64 9.81 6.53
C ASN A 100 14.83 9.14 5.43
N ALA A 101 15.46 8.24 4.69
CA ALA A 101 14.75 7.47 3.66
C ALA A 101 13.68 6.58 4.29
N CYS A 102 14.01 5.91 5.39
CA CYS A 102 13.03 5.06 6.09
C CYS A 102 11.84 5.87 6.59
N GLU A 103 12.09 7.05 7.18
CA GLU A 103 10.99 7.90 7.68
C GLU A 103 10.12 8.40 6.55
N HIS A 104 10.72 8.73 5.41
CA HIS A 104 9.95 9.14 4.24
C HIS A 104 9.00 8.03 3.80
N TRP A 105 9.50 6.80 3.67
CA TRP A 105 8.67 5.67 3.27
C TRP A 105 7.63 5.32 4.32
N ARG A 106 7.99 5.41 5.60
CA ARG A 106 7.02 5.17 6.67
C ARG A 106 5.87 6.16 6.60
N ASP A 107 6.17 7.43 6.31
CA ASP A 107 5.11 8.44 6.13
C ASP A 107 4.21 8.10 4.94
N GLU A 108 4.80 7.63 3.84
CA GLU A 108 4.02 7.21 2.69
C GLU A 108 3.05 6.09 3.05
N TYR A 109 3.50 5.10 3.82
CA TYR A 109 2.63 4.01 4.22
C TYR A 109 1.58 4.44 5.23
N ARG A 110 1.87 5.42 6.09
CA ARG A 110 0.85 6.00 6.96
C ARG A 110 -0.26 6.65 6.15
N GLN A 111 0.11 7.38 5.11
CA GLN A 111 -0.89 8.02 4.23
C GLN A 111 -1.69 6.99 3.48
N ILE A 112 -1.04 5.96 2.96
CA ILE A 112 -1.73 4.87 2.28
C ILE A 112 -2.73 4.22 3.23
N ALA A 113 -2.34 3.96 4.47
CA ALA A 113 -3.24 3.38 5.47
C ALA A 113 -4.45 4.27 5.74
N ARG A 114 -4.26 5.59 5.81
CA ARG A 114 -5.38 6.52 5.99
C ARG A 114 -6.32 6.50 4.79
N MET A 115 -5.77 6.45 3.58
CA MET A 115 -6.60 6.40 2.37
C MET A 115 -7.40 5.10 2.33
N LEU A 116 -6.79 3.97 2.71
CA LEU A 116 -7.50 2.70 2.79
C LEU A 116 -8.61 2.74 3.83
N GLN A 117 -8.34 3.37 4.97
CA GLN A 117 -9.35 3.53 6.01
C GLN A 117 -10.53 4.37 5.51
N GLY A 118 -10.24 5.42 4.74
CA GLY A 118 -11.28 6.25 4.13
C GLY A 118 -12.18 5.43 3.20
N LEU A 119 -11.58 4.61 2.35
CA LEU A 119 -12.34 3.74 1.47
C LEU A 119 -13.14 2.70 2.26
N TYR A 120 -12.55 2.14 3.30
CA TYR A 120 -13.23 1.19 4.16
C TYR A 120 -14.47 1.80 4.79
N THR A 121 -14.35 3.01 5.31
CA THR A 121 -15.45 3.72 5.97
C THR A 121 -16.55 4.08 4.99
N SER A 122 -16.19 4.56 3.80
CA SER A 122 -17.16 4.97 2.78
C SER A 122 -17.71 3.80 1.96
N GLY A 123 -16.99 2.68 1.94
CA GLY A 123 -17.40 1.51 1.19
C GLY A 123 -17.39 1.76 -0.31
N ALA A 124 -18.22 1.02 -1.04
CA ALA A 124 -18.29 1.13 -2.50
C ALA A 124 -18.68 2.52 -2.96
N ARG A 125 -19.39 3.26 -2.13
CA ARG A 125 -19.82 4.63 -2.46
C ARG A 125 -18.62 5.54 -2.68
N ALA A 126 -17.54 5.34 -1.94
CA ALA A 126 -16.34 6.13 -2.08
C ALA A 126 -15.76 6.04 -3.48
N LEU A 127 -15.92 4.89 -4.14
CA LEU A 127 -15.39 4.69 -5.48
C LEU A 127 -16.12 5.51 -6.53
N LEU A 128 -17.33 5.98 -6.20
CA LEU A 128 -18.13 6.77 -7.12
C LEU A 128 -17.88 8.27 -6.97
N ILE A 129 -17.35 8.70 -5.84
CA ILE A 129 -17.21 10.10 -5.53
C ILE A 129 -15.82 10.51 -5.05
N THR A 130 -14.95 9.56 -4.80
CA THR A 130 -13.63 9.86 -4.22
C THR A 130 -12.65 10.41 -5.22
N ASP A 131 -12.94 10.33 -6.44
CA ASP A 131 -12.11 10.91 -7.45
C ASP A 131 -12.16 12.42 -7.38
N TYR A 132 -12.69 12.84 -6.35
CA TYR A 132 -12.93 14.21 -6.17
C TYR A 132 -12.74 14.81 -4.95
#